data_9e0cbb989693c0019a1db820f57e4989
#
_entry.id   9e0cbb989693c0019a1db820f57e4989
#
_cell.length_a   1.000
_cell.length_b   1.000
_cell.length_c   1.000
_cell.angle_alpha   90.00
_cell.angle_beta   90.00
_cell.angle_gamma   90.00
#
_symmetry.space_group_name_H-M   'P 1'
#
loop_
_entity.id
_entity.type
_entity.pdbx_description
1 polymer ?
#
loop_
_entity_poly.entity_id
_entity_poly.type
_entity_poly.pdbx_seq_one_letter_code
_entity_poly.pdbx_strand_id
1 'polypeptide(L)'
;LHPFVGHPFEVRDDEDMQKLVDSIRENGVLTNLTVRRRAEGGYEIISGHRRFHAAQRAGLDSVKVQVRDIDDDQAIIDMVDSNIQREHISPMEKARAYAMKLEAISRQGARQDLTSAQVGRKLESADIVGKEAGDSRMQVRRYIRLNSLVPDLQKKVDDGSLKFNPAVELSYLSPSEQNDFLDYIESQSCSPSLSQAQKLKAASKDGALNHGKLLEIMDTKKPSVPPRDPTLTISVSKIARYFPTGYTQEQMVGIIMQLLERNSRHLMPEKQPSLER
;
A
#
# COMPACT_ATOMS: atom_id res chain seq x y z
N LEU A 1 -1.55 -25.58 19.79
CA LEU A 1 -0.92 -24.40 19.19
C LEU A 1 -1.81 -23.20 19.42
N HIS A 2 -1.19 -22.01 19.58
CA HIS A 2 -1.87 -20.73 19.78
C HIS A 2 -1.48 -19.78 18.64
N PRO A 3 -2.39 -18.96 18.14
CA PRO A 3 -2.04 -17.91 17.17
C PRO A 3 -1.13 -16.87 17.82
N PHE A 4 -0.35 -16.16 17.01
CA PHE A 4 0.49 -15.06 17.46
C PHE A 4 -0.38 -13.90 17.99
N VAL A 5 -0.05 -13.42 19.20
CA VAL A 5 -0.79 -12.32 19.81
C VAL A 5 -0.58 -11.03 19.00
N GLY A 6 -1.68 -10.38 18.59
CA GLY A 6 -1.62 -9.17 17.78
C GLY A 6 -1.18 -9.39 16.33
N HIS A 7 -1.34 -10.59 15.78
CA HIS A 7 -0.99 -10.90 14.38
C HIS A 7 -1.62 -9.89 13.40
N PRO A 8 -0.83 -9.12 12.65
CA PRO A 8 -1.34 -8.02 11.84
C PRO A 8 -2.04 -8.46 10.53
N PHE A 9 -1.78 -9.70 10.10
CA PHE A 9 -2.29 -10.25 8.84
C PHE A 9 -3.52 -11.12 9.09
N GLU A 10 -4.57 -10.86 8.34
CA GLU A 10 -5.83 -11.59 8.45
C GLU A 10 -5.73 -12.95 7.77
N VAL A 11 -6.32 -13.96 8.41
CA VAL A 11 -6.53 -15.28 7.81
C VAL A 11 -7.94 -15.30 7.23
N ARG A 12 -8.05 -15.09 5.92
CA ARG A 12 -9.32 -15.01 5.20
C ARG A 12 -9.75 -16.39 4.71
N ASP A 13 -11.06 -16.65 4.81
CA ASP A 13 -11.71 -17.85 4.26
C ASP A 13 -12.19 -17.57 2.82
N ASP A 14 -11.19 -17.40 1.91
CA ASP A 14 -11.37 -17.16 0.49
C ASP A 14 -11.25 -18.48 -0.34
N GLU A 15 -11.40 -18.39 -1.65
CA GLU A 15 -11.23 -19.54 -2.56
C GLU A 15 -9.84 -20.18 -2.46
N ASP A 16 -8.81 -19.37 -2.23
CA ASP A 16 -7.43 -19.87 -2.09
C ASP A 16 -7.23 -20.60 -0.76
N MET A 17 -7.96 -20.21 0.27
CA MET A 17 -8.03 -20.99 1.51
C MET A 17 -8.71 -22.33 1.27
N GLN A 18 -9.79 -22.37 0.48
CA GLN A 18 -10.46 -23.63 0.18
C GLN A 18 -9.56 -24.59 -0.60
N LYS A 19 -8.84 -24.10 -1.62
CA LYS A 19 -7.82 -24.89 -2.35
C LYS A 19 -6.72 -25.44 -1.41
N LEU A 20 -6.28 -24.60 -0.46
CA LEU A 20 -5.30 -25.01 0.55
C LEU A 20 -5.85 -26.10 1.48
N VAL A 21 -7.10 -26.00 1.90
CA VAL A 21 -7.79 -27.04 2.72
C VAL A 21 -7.83 -28.36 1.95
N ASP A 22 -8.23 -28.33 0.68
CA ASP A 22 -8.34 -29.54 -0.14
C ASP A 22 -6.98 -30.18 -0.38
N SER A 23 -5.96 -29.38 -0.69
CA SER A 23 -4.58 -29.86 -0.80
C SER A 23 -4.05 -30.49 0.50
N ILE A 24 -4.34 -29.87 1.66
CA ILE A 24 -3.92 -30.39 2.97
C ILE A 24 -4.68 -31.68 3.32
N ARG A 25 -5.93 -31.79 2.92
CA ARG A 25 -6.71 -33.03 3.13
C ARG A 25 -6.14 -34.21 2.34
N GLU A 26 -5.62 -33.97 1.15
CA GLU A 26 -5.05 -35.01 0.28
C GLU A 26 -3.60 -35.33 0.66
N ASN A 27 -2.78 -34.32 0.91
CA ASN A 27 -1.31 -34.46 1.00
C ASN A 27 -0.76 -34.17 2.41
N GLY A 28 -1.60 -33.74 3.35
CA GLY A 28 -1.16 -33.25 4.64
C GLY A 28 -0.43 -31.89 4.51
N VAL A 29 0.12 -31.43 5.63
CA VAL A 29 0.92 -30.19 5.66
C VAL A 29 2.35 -30.50 5.22
N LEU A 30 2.70 -30.16 3.98
CA LEU A 30 4.01 -30.45 3.35
C LEU A 30 5.15 -29.65 3.99
N THR A 31 4.91 -28.38 4.36
CA THR A 31 5.92 -27.51 4.97
C THR A 31 5.58 -27.29 6.44
N ASN A 32 6.52 -27.60 7.34
CA ASN A 32 6.34 -27.44 8.77
C ASN A 32 5.95 -26.00 9.15
N LEU A 33 5.10 -25.86 10.17
CA LEU A 33 4.85 -24.56 10.78
C LEU A 33 6.06 -24.19 11.66
N THR A 34 6.36 -22.91 11.75
CA THR A 34 7.37 -22.41 12.70
C THR A 34 6.67 -21.95 13.96
N VAL A 35 7.12 -22.43 15.11
CA VAL A 35 6.53 -22.12 16.42
C VAL A 35 7.61 -21.81 17.44
N ARG A 36 7.24 -21.12 18.52
CA ARG A 36 8.10 -20.98 19.72
C ARG A 36 7.36 -21.46 20.97
N ARG A 37 8.10 -21.75 22.04
CA ARG A 37 7.54 -22.09 23.33
C ARG A 37 6.93 -20.84 23.98
N ARG A 38 5.79 -21.00 24.64
CA ARG A 38 5.16 -19.96 25.49
C ARG A 38 5.54 -20.17 26.94
N ALA A 39 5.70 -19.09 27.69
CA ALA A 39 5.96 -19.15 29.13
C ALA A 39 4.77 -19.81 29.89
N GLU A 40 3.55 -19.62 29.42
CA GLU A 40 2.30 -20.14 29.97
C GLU A 40 2.02 -21.59 29.55
N GLY A 41 2.93 -22.20 28.81
CA GLY A 41 2.78 -23.54 28.23
C GLY A 41 2.22 -23.54 26.81
N GLY A 42 2.50 -24.64 26.10
CA GLY A 42 2.14 -24.77 24.69
C GLY A 42 3.09 -24.04 23.75
N TYR A 43 2.63 -23.81 22.51
CA TYR A 43 3.43 -23.21 21.45
C TYR A 43 2.65 -22.11 20.76
N GLU A 44 3.33 -21.01 20.43
CA GLU A 44 2.82 -19.89 19.63
C GLU A 44 3.32 -20.01 18.19
N ILE A 45 2.43 -19.78 17.23
CA ILE A 45 2.73 -19.90 15.80
C ILE A 45 3.41 -18.60 15.36
N ILE A 46 4.64 -18.70 14.82
CA ILE A 46 5.38 -17.58 14.22
C ILE A 46 5.09 -17.50 12.72
N SER A 47 5.11 -18.65 12.03
CA SER A 47 4.81 -18.73 10.61
C SER A 47 3.96 -19.94 10.27
N GLY A 48 3.01 -19.76 9.35
CA GLY A 48 2.12 -20.81 8.87
C GLY A 48 0.68 -20.73 9.41
N HIS A 49 0.20 -19.57 9.85
CA HIS A 49 -1.17 -19.37 10.35
C HIS A 49 -2.24 -19.85 9.35
N ARG A 50 -2.09 -19.56 8.03
CA ARG A 50 -3.01 -20.07 6.99
C ARG A 50 -2.98 -21.60 6.91
N ARG A 51 -1.80 -22.22 6.98
CA ARG A 51 -1.66 -23.71 6.96
C ARG A 51 -2.26 -24.33 8.20
N PHE A 52 -2.08 -23.71 9.36
CA PHE A 52 -2.70 -24.17 10.60
C PHE A 52 -4.24 -24.10 10.52
N HIS A 53 -4.77 -22.96 10.09
CA HIS A 53 -6.22 -22.79 9.91
C HIS A 53 -6.79 -23.81 8.90
N ALA A 54 -6.12 -24.00 7.77
CA ALA A 54 -6.53 -24.97 6.76
C ALA A 54 -6.44 -26.42 7.28
N ALA A 55 -5.41 -26.76 8.08
CA ALA A 55 -5.29 -28.08 8.69
C ALA A 55 -6.42 -28.38 9.68
N GLN A 56 -6.83 -27.39 10.48
CA GLN A 56 -8.01 -27.52 11.35
C GLN A 56 -9.29 -27.76 10.53
N ARG A 57 -9.51 -26.99 9.45
CA ARG A 57 -10.66 -27.19 8.55
C ARG A 57 -10.61 -28.51 7.78
N ALA A 58 -9.42 -29.02 7.48
CA ALA A 58 -9.23 -30.33 6.87
C ALA A 58 -9.45 -31.50 7.84
N GLY A 59 -9.58 -31.23 9.15
CA GLY A 59 -9.82 -32.24 10.20
C GLY A 59 -8.55 -32.98 10.63
N LEU A 60 -7.35 -32.38 10.51
CA LEU A 60 -6.11 -33.00 10.98
C LEU A 60 -5.97 -32.85 12.50
N ASP A 61 -5.71 -33.95 13.20
CA ASP A 61 -5.51 -33.98 14.66
C ASP A 61 -4.14 -33.38 15.06
N SER A 62 -3.17 -33.42 14.18
CA SER A 62 -1.81 -32.91 14.44
C SER A 62 -1.15 -32.35 13.20
N VAL A 63 -0.20 -31.43 13.42
CA VAL A 63 0.63 -30.85 12.37
C VAL A 63 2.10 -30.88 12.78
N LYS A 64 3.00 -31.05 11.81
CA LYS A 64 4.44 -30.99 12.05
C LYS A 64 4.87 -29.54 12.27
N VAL A 65 5.68 -29.31 13.30
CA VAL A 65 6.18 -27.99 13.65
C VAL A 65 7.71 -27.99 13.77
N GLN A 66 8.33 -26.87 13.46
CA GLN A 66 9.70 -26.54 13.78
C GLN A 66 9.71 -25.59 14.97
N VAL A 67 10.21 -26.04 16.10
CA VAL A 67 10.32 -25.20 17.30
C VAL A 67 11.59 -24.36 17.21
N ARG A 68 11.44 -23.04 17.37
CA ARG A 68 12.56 -22.08 17.48
C ARG A 68 12.60 -21.52 18.90
N ASP A 69 13.83 -21.36 19.39
CA ASP A 69 14.08 -20.68 20.66
C ASP A 69 14.47 -19.22 20.36
N ILE A 70 13.50 -18.35 20.37
CA ILE A 70 13.62 -16.93 20.01
C ILE A 70 12.81 -16.07 20.97
N ASP A 71 13.30 -14.85 21.22
CA ASP A 71 12.62 -13.85 22.07
C ASP A 71 11.41 -13.20 21.35
N ASP A 72 10.70 -12.34 22.04
CA ASP A 72 9.48 -11.68 21.53
C ASP A 72 9.77 -10.79 20.32
N ASP A 73 10.89 -10.05 20.36
CA ASP A 73 11.23 -9.11 19.28
C ASP A 73 11.65 -9.86 18.02
N GLN A 74 12.43 -10.94 18.15
CA GLN A 74 12.80 -11.78 17.02
C GLN A 74 11.58 -12.52 16.45
N ALA A 75 10.65 -12.93 17.30
CA ALA A 75 9.41 -13.58 16.87
C ALA A 75 8.54 -12.63 16.03
N ILE A 76 8.45 -11.35 16.42
CA ILE A 76 7.75 -10.32 15.64
C ILE A 76 8.43 -10.12 14.29
N ILE A 77 9.76 -10.00 14.26
CA ILE A 77 10.53 -9.80 13.02
C ILE A 77 10.30 -10.98 12.07
N ASP A 78 10.51 -12.21 12.55
CA ASP A 78 10.35 -13.42 11.74
C ASP A 78 8.91 -13.58 11.22
N MET A 79 7.91 -13.25 12.05
CA MET A 79 6.50 -13.29 11.67
C MET A 79 6.19 -12.29 10.55
N VAL A 80 6.65 -11.03 10.67
CA VAL A 80 6.44 -10.01 9.64
C VAL A 80 7.15 -10.39 8.35
N ASP A 81 8.41 -10.83 8.40
CA ASP A 81 9.21 -11.17 7.23
C ASP A 81 8.63 -12.34 6.44
N SER A 82 8.11 -13.34 7.14
CA SER A 82 7.44 -14.48 6.49
C SER A 82 6.14 -14.12 5.78
N ASN A 83 5.57 -12.93 6.02
CA ASN A 83 4.28 -12.52 5.48
C ASN A 83 4.35 -11.30 4.55
N ILE A 84 5.35 -10.43 4.69
CA ILE A 84 5.40 -9.12 4.01
C ILE A 84 5.55 -9.24 2.47
N GLN A 85 5.96 -10.39 1.97
CA GLN A 85 6.12 -10.65 0.53
C GLN A 85 4.92 -11.34 -0.11
N ARG A 86 3.79 -11.47 0.61
CA ARG A 86 2.55 -12.01 0.02
C ARG A 86 2.04 -11.07 -1.08
N GLU A 87 1.47 -11.64 -2.14
CA GLU A 87 0.94 -10.86 -3.27
C GLU A 87 -0.20 -9.92 -2.87
N HIS A 88 -1.01 -10.32 -1.90
CA HIS A 88 -2.20 -9.58 -1.47
C HIS A 88 -2.13 -9.26 0.03
N ILE A 89 -1.51 -8.11 0.35
CA ILE A 89 -1.49 -7.53 1.71
C ILE A 89 -2.26 -6.22 1.65
N SER A 90 -3.24 -6.04 2.54
CA SER A 90 -3.96 -4.77 2.61
C SER A 90 -3.05 -3.64 3.11
N PRO A 91 -3.33 -2.37 2.74
CA PRO A 91 -2.54 -1.24 3.22
C PRO A 91 -2.47 -1.16 4.76
N MET A 92 -3.54 -1.51 5.46
CA MET A 92 -3.58 -1.47 6.92
C MET A 92 -2.85 -2.66 7.57
N GLU A 93 -2.89 -3.84 6.96
CA GLU A 93 -2.06 -4.97 7.38
C GLU A 93 -0.58 -4.60 7.28
N LYS A 94 -0.16 -4.01 6.16
CA LYS A 94 1.21 -3.54 5.93
C LYS A 94 1.61 -2.43 6.92
N ALA A 95 0.69 -1.51 7.22
CA ALA A 95 0.89 -0.44 8.18
C ALA A 95 1.13 -0.97 9.60
N ARG A 96 0.32 -1.94 10.05
CA ARG A 96 0.47 -2.60 11.36
C ARG A 96 1.74 -3.42 11.42
N ALA A 97 2.03 -4.23 10.39
CA ALA A 97 3.23 -5.05 10.32
C ALA A 97 4.51 -4.22 10.40
N TYR A 98 4.59 -3.11 9.66
CA TYR A 98 5.74 -2.19 9.71
C TYR A 98 5.90 -1.53 11.08
N ALA A 99 4.81 -1.12 11.72
CA ALA A 99 4.85 -0.54 13.06
C ALA A 99 5.41 -1.55 14.08
N MET A 100 4.90 -2.79 14.06
CA MET A 100 5.36 -3.86 14.96
C MET A 100 6.84 -4.19 14.74
N LYS A 101 7.27 -4.37 13.48
CA LYS A 101 8.66 -4.69 13.15
C LYS A 101 9.60 -3.55 13.53
N LEU A 102 9.23 -2.30 13.24
CA LEU A 102 10.02 -1.12 13.59
C LEU A 102 10.22 -1.03 15.10
N GLU A 103 9.18 -1.29 15.89
CA GLU A 103 9.23 -1.28 17.34
C GLU A 103 10.12 -2.41 17.87
N ALA A 104 10.00 -3.63 17.35
CA ALA A 104 10.83 -4.77 17.73
C ALA A 104 12.32 -4.51 17.48
N ILE A 105 12.68 -4.05 16.27
CA ILE A 105 14.08 -3.69 15.93
C ILE A 105 14.60 -2.58 16.85
N SER A 106 13.75 -1.58 17.15
CA SER A 106 14.15 -0.48 18.04
C SER A 106 14.41 -0.97 19.48
N ARG A 107 13.65 -1.94 19.99
CA ARG A 107 13.86 -2.57 21.31
C ARG A 107 15.14 -3.43 21.32
N GLN A 108 15.39 -4.22 20.28
CA GLN A 108 16.63 -5.00 20.16
C GLN A 108 17.87 -4.10 20.14
N GLY A 109 17.86 -3.02 19.35
CA GLY A 109 18.94 -2.05 19.30
C GLY A 109 19.16 -1.32 20.64
N ALA A 110 18.12 -1.04 21.41
CA ALA A 110 18.24 -0.42 22.72
C ALA A 110 18.84 -1.37 23.78
N ARG A 111 18.68 -2.68 23.64
CA ARG A 111 19.30 -3.68 24.53
C ARG A 111 20.80 -3.84 24.27
N GLN A 112 21.23 -3.65 23.02
CA GLN A 112 22.65 -3.83 22.64
C GLN A 112 23.52 -2.60 22.94
N ASP A 113 22.93 -1.42 23.06
CA ASP A 113 23.66 -0.16 23.20
C ASP A 113 23.06 0.76 24.26
N LEU A 114 23.71 0.88 25.40
CA LEU A 114 23.32 1.80 26.47
C LEU A 114 23.77 3.27 26.23
N THR A 115 24.38 3.61 25.09
CA THR A 115 25.17 4.86 24.97
C THR A 115 24.90 5.79 23.80
N SER A 116 23.90 5.59 22.89
CA SER A 116 23.73 6.47 21.72
C SER A 116 22.31 6.97 21.44
N ALA A 117 22.22 8.16 20.84
CA ALA A 117 21.04 8.97 20.63
C ALA A 117 19.86 8.26 19.91
N GLN A 118 18.68 8.29 20.53
CA GLN A 118 17.42 7.65 20.07
C GLN A 118 16.93 8.07 18.68
N VAL A 119 17.27 9.27 18.20
CA VAL A 119 16.75 9.81 16.92
C VAL A 119 17.43 9.15 15.71
N GLY A 120 18.73 8.92 15.77
CA GLY A 120 19.48 8.25 14.69
C GLY A 120 19.01 6.81 14.46
N ARG A 121 18.74 6.07 15.53
CA ARG A 121 18.32 4.65 15.49
C ARG A 121 16.95 4.43 14.84
N LYS A 122 15.96 5.28 15.12
CA LYS A 122 14.64 5.20 14.44
C LYS A 122 14.74 5.44 12.93
N LEU A 123 15.76 6.18 12.50
CA LEU A 123 16.03 6.42 11.09
C LEU A 123 16.60 5.16 10.42
N GLU A 124 17.60 4.52 11.05
CA GLU A 124 18.24 3.29 10.57
C GLU A 124 17.25 2.11 10.58
N SER A 125 16.47 1.94 11.64
CA SER A 125 15.48 0.87 11.75
C SER A 125 14.42 0.93 10.64
N ALA A 126 13.95 2.11 10.25
CA ALA A 126 12.99 2.24 9.14
C ALA A 126 13.60 1.93 7.77
N ASP A 127 14.92 2.17 7.60
CA ASP A 127 15.65 1.77 6.39
C ASP A 127 15.79 0.25 6.33
N ILE A 128 16.07 -0.42 7.45
CA ILE A 128 16.14 -1.88 7.54
C ILE A 128 14.79 -2.50 7.15
N VAL A 129 13.69 -2.03 7.79
CA VAL A 129 12.32 -2.52 7.50
C VAL A 129 11.97 -2.34 6.01
N GLY A 130 12.30 -1.18 5.42
CA GLY A 130 11.99 -0.88 4.02
C GLY A 130 12.80 -1.72 3.05
N LYS A 131 14.10 -1.88 3.29
CA LYS A 131 15.00 -2.61 2.40
C LYS A 131 14.59 -4.07 2.20
N GLU A 132 14.18 -4.74 3.26
CA GLU A 132 13.75 -6.14 3.21
C GLU A 132 12.41 -6.32 2.50
N ALA A 133 11.53 -5.33 2.59
CA ALA A 133 10.21 -5.34 1.95
C ALA A 133 10.18 -4.72 0.54
N GLY A 134 11.32 -4.20 0.05
CA GLY A 134 11.40 -3.49 -1.22
C GLY A 134 10.78 -2.08 -1.23
N ASP A 135 10.48 -1.52 -0.04
CA ASP A 135 9.93 -0.18 0.12
C ASP A 135 11.00 0.82 0.57
N SER A 136 10.88 2.07 0.14
CA SER A 136 11.72 3.13 0.67
C SER A 136 11.38 3.45 2.13
N ARG A 137 12.34 3.98 2.90
CA ARG A 137 12.13 4.49 4.27
C ARG A 137 10.92 5.44 4.37
N MET A 138 10.77 6.31 3.39
CA MET A 138 9.63 7.24 3.35
C MET A 138 8.30 6.50 3.17
N GLN A 139 8.30 5.47 2.35
CA GLN A 139 7.10 4.65 2.13
C GLN A 139 6.71 3.88 3.40
N VAL A 140 7.68 3.28 4.11
CA VAL A 140 7.47 2.63 5.41
C VAL A 140 6.82 3.59 6.41
N ARG A 141 7.34 4.81 6.53
CA ARG A 141 6.76 5.84 7.43
C ARG A 141 5.35 6.23 7.05
N ARG A 142 5.06 6.32 5.75
CA ARG A 142 3.71 6.62 5.26
C ARG A 142 2.72 5.50 5.59
N TYR A 143 3.12 4.23 5.44
CA TYR A 143 2.31 3.11 5.90
C TYR A 143 2.06 3.18 7.40
N ILE A 144 3.12 3.30 8.21
CA ILE A 144 2.99 3.36 9.68
C ILE A 144 2.05 4.49 10.09
N ARG A 145 2.09 5.63 9.40
CA ARG A 145 1.23 6.78 9.69
C ARG A 145 -0.26 6.47 9.56
N LEU A 146 -0.66 5.54 8.68
CA LEU A 146 -2.07 5.13 8.53
C LEU A 146 -2.67 4.55 9.82
N ASN A 147 -1.85 4.01 10.73
CA ASN A 147 -2.33 3.52 12.03
C ASN A 147 -2.93 4.63 12.92
N SER A 148 -2.69 5.91 12.58
CA SER A 148 -3.29 7.06 13.28
C SER A 148 -4.69 7.44 12.76
N LEU A 149 -5.20 6.73 11.75
CA LEU A 149 -6.59 6.89 11.30
C LEU A 149 -7.56 6.23 12.27
N VAL A 150 -8.76 6.80 12.39
CA VAL A 150 -9.86 6.15 13.11
C VAL A 150 -10.26 4.84 12.40
N PRO A 151 -10.78 3.83 13.12
CA PRO A 151 -11.01 2.48 12.59
C PRO A 151 -11.83 2.44 11.28
N ASP A 152 -12.84 3.29 11.16
CA ASP A 152 -13.70 3.28 9.98
C ASP A 152 -13.02 3.88 8.75
N LEU A 153 -12.13 4.88 8.91
CA LEU A 153 -11.26 5.34 7.83
C LEU A 153 -10.22 4.29 7.44
N GLN A 154 -9.69 3.50 8.40
CA GLN A 154 -8.80 2.38 8.09
C GLN A 154 -9.50 1.35 7.21
N LYS A 155 -10.77 0.99 7.50
CA LYS A 155 -11.57 0.09 6.65
C LYS A 155 -11.72 0.64 5.23
N LYS A 156 -11.99 1.96 5.10
CA LYS A 156 -12.11 2.62 3.79
C LYS A 156 -10.79 2.64 3.00
N VAL A 157 -9.65 2.56 3.68
CA VAL A 157 -8.34 2.40 3.01
C VAL A 157 -8.18 0.96 2.51
N ASP A 158 -8.58 -0.03 3.29
CA ASP A 158 -8.45 -1.45 2.93
C ASP A 158 -9.41 -1.88 1.83
N ASP A 159 -10.62 -1.32 1.78
CA ASP A 159 -11.60 -1.56 0.70
C ASP A 159 -11.35 -0.70 -0.57
N GLY A 160 -10.37 0.23 -0.51
CA GLY A 160 -9.97 1.08 -1.64
C GLY A 160 -10.88 2.29 -1.89
N SER A 161 -11.94 2.51 -1.10
CA SER A 161 -12.81 3.69 -1.21
C SER A 161 -12.07 4.98 -0.81
N LEU A 162 -11.11 4.88 0.09
CA LEU A 162 -10.16 5.94 0.42
C LEU A 162 -8.75 5.60 -0.09
N LYS A 163 -8.26 6.37 -1.05
CA LYS A 163 -6.93 6.15 -1.65
C LYS A 163 -5.80 6.39 -0.65
N PHE A 164 -4.71 5.63 -0.77
CA PHE A 164 -3.55 5.66 0.10
C PHE A 164 -2.99 7.08 0.34
N ASN A 165 -2.73 7.85 -0.74
CA ASN A 165 -2.11 9.17 -0.60
C ASN A 165 -2.98 10.19 0.17
N PRO A 166 -4.27 10.38 -0.14
CA PRO A 166 -5.17 11.14 0.70
C PRO A 166 -5.25 10.64 2.14
N ALA A 167 -5.32 9.32 2.36
CA ALA A 167 -5.40 8.72 3.69
C ALA A 167 -4.19 9.08 4.57
N VAL A 168 -2.98 9.09 4.00
CA VAL A 168 -1.76 9.53 4.71
C VAL A 168 -1.87 10.99 5.14
N GLU A 169 -2.41 11.90 4.31
CA GLU A 169 -2.59 13.29 4.69
C GLU A 169 -3.68 13.46 5.77
N LEU A 170 -4.79 12.71 5.67
CA LEU A 170 -5.86 12.73 6.65
C LEU A 170 -5.46 12.16 8.02
N SER A 171 -4.47 11.26 8.05
CA SER A 171 -3.96 10.71 9.31
C SER A 171 -3.29 11.75 10.22
N TYR A 172 -3.04 12.97 9.72
CA TYR A 172 -2.52 14.09 10.53
C TYR A 172 -3.62 14.88 11.22
N LEU A 173 -4.89 14.69 10.88
CA LEU A 173 -6.04 15.29 11.54
C LEU A 173 -6.21 14.68 12.95
N SER A 174 -6.79 15.44 13.86
CA SER A 174 -7.22 14.92 15.17
C SER A 174 -8.34 13.87 14.99
N PRO A 175 -8.54 12.97 15.97
CA PRO A 175 -9.62 11.97 15.89
C PRO A 175 -11.01 12.58 15.71
N SER A 176 -11.29 13.75 16.30
CA SER A 176 -12.55 14.47 16.13
C SER A 176 -12.73 14.94 14.68
N GLU A 177 -11.71 15.60 14.11
CA GLU A 177 -11.74 16.07 12.72
C GLU A 177 -11.85 14.91 11.71
N GLN A 178 -11.24 13.76 12.04
CA GLN A 178 -11.37 12.55 11.22
C GLN A 178 -12.80 12.01 11.23
N ASN A 179 -13.51 12.07 12.36
CA ASN A 179 -14.90 11.67 12.46
C ASN A 179 -15.81 12.64 11.71
N ASP A 180 -15.61 13.97 11.85
CA ASP A 180 -16.35 14.98 11.08
C ASP A 180 -16.16 14.78 9.57
N PHE A 181 -14.94 14.44 9.16
CA PHE A 181 -14.64 14.11 7.78
C PHE A 181 -15.31 12.80 7.32
N LEU A 182 -15.35 11.77 8.18
CA LEU A 182 -16.03 10.50 7.90
C LEU A 182 -17.51 10.72 7.67
N ASP A 183 -18.19 11.44 8.54
CA ASP A 183 -19.60 11.78 8.43
C ASP A 183 -19.91 12.51 7.10
N TYR A 184 -19.01 13.41 6.71
CA TYR A 184 -19.15 14.12 5.43
C TYR A 184 -19.06 13.17 4.23
N ILE A 185 -18.00 12.34 4.14
CA ILE A 185 -17.81 11.45 2.97
C ILE A 185 -18.89 10.37 2.89
N GLU A 186 -19.45 9.95 4.00
CA GLU A 186 -20.58 9.01 4.04
C GLU A 186 -21.87 9.65 3.54
N SER A 187 -22.17 10.88 3.98
CA SER A 187 -23.34 11.63 3.52
C SER A 187 -23.31 11.97 2.02
N GLN A 188 -22.13 12.28 1.48
CA GLN A 188 -21.94 12.71 0.09
C GLN A 188 -21.49 11.58 -0.85
N SER A 189 -21.24 10.38 -0.33
CA SER A 189 -20.69 9.24 -1.10
C SER A 189 -19.49 9.63 -1.97
N CYS A 190 -18.58 10.45 -1.44
CA CYS A 190 -17.45 11.01 -2.16
C CYS A 190 -16.12 10.57 -1.53
N SER A 191 -15.03 10.75 -2.26
CA SER A 191 -13.67 10.51 -1.77
C SER A 191 -12.78 11.70 -2.08
N PRO A 192 -11.93 12.16 -1.14
CA PRO A 192 -11.12 13.35 -1.31
C PRO A 192 -10.04 13.12 -2.37
N SER A 193 -9.72 14.18 -3.09
CA SER A 193 -8.48 14.26 -3.85
C SER A 193 -7.29 14.49 -2.92
N LEU A 194 -6.07 14.21 -3.40
CA LEU A 194 -4.86 14.51 -2.64
C LEU A 194 -4.77 16.00 -2.26
N SER A 195 -5.13 16.90 -3.17
CA SER A 195 -5.12 18.34 -2.92
C SER A 195 -6.11 18.77 -1.83
N GLN A 196 -7.31 18.17 -1.79
CA GLN A 196 -8.28 18.41 -0.71
C GLN A 196 -7.75 17.89 0.63
N ALA A 197 -7.21 16.68 0.67
CA ALA A 197 -6.62 16.10 1.89
C ALA A 197 -5.45 16.95 2.42
N GLN A 198 -4.61 17.49 1.54
CA GLN A 198 -3.52 18.41 1.93
C GLN A 198 -4.05 19.73 2.49
N LYS A 199 -5.13 20.30 1.92
CA LYS A 199 -5.77 21.51 2.45
C LYS A 199 -6.41 21.26 3.82
N LEU A 200 -7.07 20.11 4.01
CA LEU A 200 -7.62 19.70 5.31
C LEU A 200 -6.52 19.61 6.37
N LYS A 201 -5.41 18.92 6.04
CA LYS A 201 -4.25 18.85 6.93
C LYS A 201 -3.66 20.21 7.26
N ALA A 202 -3.56 21.14 6.30
CA ALA A 202 -3.07 22.48 6.53
C ALA A 202 -4.00 23.25 7.47
N ALA A 203 -5.30 23.21 7.21
CA ALA A 203 -6.32 23.85 8.06
C ALA A 203 -6.34 23.28 9.48
N SER A 204 -6.19 21.97 9.65
CA SER A 204 -6.06 21.30 10.95
C SER A 204 -4.82 21.77 11.70
N LYS A 205 -3.66 21.83 11.03
CA LYS A 205 -2.41 22.32 11.61
C LYS A 205 -2.51 23.76 12.12
N ASP A 206 -3.25 24.59 11.40
CA ASP A 206 -3.47 26.01 11.74
C ASP A 206 -4.59 26.19 12.80
N GLY A 207 -5.22 25.10 13.25
CA GLY A 207 -6.34 25.13 14.19
C GLY A 207 -7.62 25.75 13.61
N ALA A 208 -7.69 25.89 12.29
CA ALA A 208 -8.78 26.53 11.57
C ALA A 208 -9.79 25.53 10.97
N LEU A 209 -9.57 24.22 11.13
CA LEU A 209 -10.45 23.19 10.58
C LEU A 209 -11.71 23.08 11.46
N ASN A 210 -12.84 23.47 10.89
CA ASN A 210 -14.17 23.28 11.46
C ASN A 210 -15.09 22.72 10.37
N HIS A 211 -16.31 22.37 10.73
CA HIS A 211 -17.27 21.79 9.78
C HIS A 211 -17.49 22.67 8.54
N GLY A 212 -17.63 23.99 8.70
CA GLY A 212 -17.80 24.92 7.58
C GLY A 212 -16.57 24.94 6.64
N LYS A 213 -15.36 24.93 7.21
CA LYS A 213 -14.12 24.90 6.44
C LYS A 213 -13.93 23.56 5.73
N LEU A 214 -14.34 22.46 6.36
CA LEU A 214 -14.36 21.14 5.75
C LEU A 214 -15.24 21.13 4.50
N LEU A 215 -16.48 21.63 4.60
CA LEU A 215 -17.39 21.76 3.46
C LEU A 215 -16.77 22.62 2.35
N GLU A 216 -16.24 23.80 2.67
CA GLU A 216 -15.59 24.69 1.70
C GLU A 216 -14.46 23.98 0.93
N ILE A 217 -13.60 23.23 1.64
CA ILE A 217 -12.48 22.51 1.01
C ILE A 217 -12.98 21.35 0.15
N MET A 218 -13.97 20.61 0.63
CA MET A 218 -14.48 19.44 -0.07
C MET A 218 -15.37 19.80 -1.26
N ASP A 219 -16.13 20.88 -1.19
CA ASP A 219 -16.99 21.37 -2.29
C ASP A 219 -16.20 22.08 -3.39
N THR A 220 -14.90 22.36 -3.17
CA THR A 220 -14.07 22.88 -4.26
C THR A 220 -14.03 21.83 -5.38
N LYS A 221 -14.80 22.09 -6.46
CA LYS A 221 -14.76 21.28 -7.68
C LYS A 221 -13.30 21.10 -8.07
N LYS A 222 -12.91 19.86 -8.40
CA LYS A 222 -11.61 19.61 -9.06
C LYS A 222 -11.47 20.66 -10.16
N PRO A 223 -10.37 21.44 -10.22
CA PRO A 223 -10.12 22.22 -11.42
C PRO A 223 -10.23 21.22 -12.57
N SER A 224 -11.16 21.46 -13.49
CA SER A 224 -11.24 20.67 -14.71
C SER A 224 -9.87 20.80 -15.36
N VAL A 225 -9.06 19.75 -15.24
CA VAL A 225 -7.84 19.67 -16.04
C VAL A 225 -8.36 19.72 -17.46
N PRO A 226 -8.04 20.77 -18.24
CA PRO A 226 -8.44 20.79 -19.64
C PRO A 226 -8.01 19.45 -20.24
N PRO A 227 -8.83 18.81 -21.08
CA PRO A 227 -8.45 17.54 -21.68
C PRO A 227 -7.04 17.76 -22.25
N ARG A 228 -6.08 17.03 -21.73
CA ARG A 228 -4.72 17.06 -22.29
C ARG A 228 -4.90 16.66 -23.72
N ASP A 229 -4.47 17.52 -24.64
CA ASP A 229 -4.43 17.15 -26.05
C ASP A 229 -3.79 15.76 -26.14
N PRO A 230 -4.41 14.84 -26.89
CA PRO A 230 -3.90 13.50 -26.99
C PRO A 230 -2.44 13.55 -27.44
N THR A 231 -1.52 13.23 -26.55
CA THR A 231 -0.08 13.30 -26.81
C THR A 231 0.36 11.97 -27.40
N LEU A 232 0.76 11.97 -28.67
CA LEU A 232 1.39 10.82 -29.29
C LEU A 232 2.88 10.80 -28.93
N THR A 233 3.30 9.82 -28.12
CA THR A 233 4.73 9.65 -27.78
C THR A 233 5.34 8.59 -28.68
N ILE A 234 6.27 8.98 -29.53
CA ILE A 234 7.04 8.07 -30.38
C ILE A 234 8.47 7.99 -29.83
N SER A 235 8.95 6.77 -29.53
CA SER A 235 10.32 6.57 -29.10
C SER A 235 11.31 7.01 -30.17
N VAL A 236 12.30 7.83 -29.80
CA VAL A 236 13.36 8.30 -30.70
C VAL A 236 14.07 7.13 -31.39
N SER A 237 14.29 6.02 -30.70
CA SER A 237 14.92 4.82 -31.28
C SER A 237 14.15 4.22 -32.46
N LYS A 238 12.81 4.38 -32.52
CA LYS A 238 11.97 3.89 -33.62
C LYS A 238 12.06 4.77 -34.86
N ILE A 239 12.31 6.06 -34.71
CA ILE A 239 12.34 7.02 -35.82
C ILE A 239 13.77 7.36 -36.25
N ALA A 240 14.77 7.25 -35.38
CA ALA A 240 16.16 7.61 -35.66
C ALA A 240 16.74 6.91 -36.90
N ARG A 241 16.32 5.70 -37.21
CA ARG A 241 16.75 4.93 -38.39
C ARG A 241 16.36 5.56 -39.75
N TYR A 242 15.43 6.51 -39.75
CA TYR A 242 14.97 7.21 -40.94
C TYR A 242 15.65 8.57 -41.14
N PHE A 243 16.55 8.93 -40.20
CA PHE A 243 17.26 10.21 -40.23
C PHE A 243 18.79 9.98 -40.27
N PRO A 244 19.53 10.90 -40.92
CA PRO A 244 21.01 10.87 -40.89
C PRO A 244 21.56 10.93 -39.47
N THR A 245 22.73 10.35 -39.26
CA THR A 245 23.43 10.41 -37.96
C THR A 245 23.76 11.86 -37.61
N GLY A 246 23.40 12.30 -36.38
CA GLY A 246 23.65 13.65 -35.89
C GLY A 246 22.43 14.57 -35.83
N TYR A 247 21.28 14.14 -36.29
CA TYR A 247 20.04 14.91 -36.14
C TYR A 247 19.58 14.97 -34.70
N THR A 248 19.26 16.19 -34.23
CA THR A 248 18.65 16.38 -32.90
C THR A 248 17.17 15.97 -32.89
N GLN A 249 16.62 15.72 -31.71
CA GLN A 249 15.21 15.40 -31.57
C GLN A 249 14.30 16.50 -32.14
N GLU A 250 14.64 17.76 -31.94
CA GLU A 250 13.88 18.91 -32.48
C GLU A 250 13.89 18.96 -34.02
N GLN A 251 15.05 18.70 -34.62
CA GLN A 251 15.16 18.60 -36.08
C GLN A 251 14.34 17.48 -36.67
N MET A 252 14.33 16.29 -36.02
CA MET A 252 13.51 15.17 -36.42
C MET A 252 12.01 15.49 -36.36
N VAL A 253 11.57 16.12 -35.26
CA VAL A 253 10.16 16.55 -35.08
C VAL A 253 9.78 17.57 -36.16
N GLY A 254 10.63 18.58 -36.44
CA GLY A 254 10.36 19.59 -37.47
C GLY A 254 10.15 18.98 -38.86
N ILE A 255 10.98 18.00 -39.24
CA ILE A 255 10.86 17.33 -40.53
C ILE A 255 9.58 16.45 -40.58
N ILE A 256 9.26 15.76 -39.49
CA ILE A 256 8.03 14.95 -39.39
C ILE A 256 6.82 15.87 -39.58
N MET A 257 6.76 17.01 -38.91
CA MET A 257 5.65 17.95 -39.04
C MET A 257 5.52 18.47 -40.46
N GLN A 258 6.63 18.87 -41.13
CA GLN A 258 6.62 19.29 -42.53
C GLN A 258 6.09 18.20 -43.48
N LEU A 259 6.49 16.95 -43.25
CA LEU A 259 6.00 15.80 -44.04
C LEU A 259 4.51 15.57 -43.85
N LEU A 260 4.01 15.68 -42.61
CA LEU A 260 2.60 15.55 -42.31
C LEU A 260 1.75 16.66 -42.93
N GLU A 261 2.23 17.91 -42.86
CA GLU A 261 1.59 19.05 -43.49
C GLU A 261 1.53 18.90 -45.02
N ARG A 262 2.62 18.50 -45.64
CA ARG A 262 2.68 18.25 -47.10
C ARG A 262 1.76 17.16 -47.56
N ASN A 263 1.56 16.14 -46.73
CA ASN A 263 0.69 14.98 -47.05
C ASN A 263 -0.69 15.05 -46.38
N SER A 264 -1.04 16.20 -45.78
CA SER A 264 -2.30 16.34 -45.02
C SER A 264 -3.54 15.99 -45.82
N ARG A 265 -3.55 16.28 -47.10
CA ARG A 265 -4.68 15.94 -48.02
C ARG A 265 -4.90 14.43 -48.18
N HIS A 266 -3.86 13.62 -48.05
CA HIS A 266 -3.95 12.15 -48.11
C HIS A 266 -4.26 11.50 -46.77
N LEU A 267 -4.09 12.26 -45.67
CA LEU A 267 -4.31 11.75 -44.31
C LEU A 267 -5.70 12.07 -43.76
N MET A 268 -6.42 13.03 -44.38
CA MET A 268 -7.79 13.35 -43.99
C MET A 268 -8.75 12.50 -44.80
N PRO A 269 -9.66 11.72 -44.12
CA PRO A 269 -10.74 11.04 -44.88
C PRO A 269 -11.61 12.11 -45.56
N GLU A 270 -11.95 11.90 -46.82
CA GLU A 270 -12.95 12.71 -47.54
C GLU A 270 -14.23 12.77 -46.70
N LYS A 271 -14.69 13.98 -46.39
CA LYS A 271 -15.99 14.17 -45.73
C LYS A 271 -17.05 13.56 -46.63
N GLN A 272 -17.63 12.45 -46.23
CA GLN A 272 -18.85 11.94 -46.88
C GLN A 272 -19.92 13.04 -46.81
N PRO A 273 -20.56 13.40 -47.93
CA PRO A 273 -21.63 14.36 -47.92
C PRO A 273 -22.79 13.81 -47.06
N SER A 274 -23.21 14.56 -46.04
CA SER A 274 -24.40 14.28 -45.28
C SER A 274 -25.59 14.15 -46.22
N LEU A 275 -26.10 12.94 -46.38
CA LEU A 275 -27.42 12.70 -46.97
C LEU A 275 -28.46 13.21 -45.96
N GLU A 276 -28.92 14.43 -46.19
CA GLU A 276 -30.20 14.92 -45.63
C GLU A 276 -31.33 14.07 -46.23
N ARG A 277 -32.06 13.40 -45.34
CA ARG A 277 -33.46 13.01 -45.53
C ARG A 277 -34.20 13.17 -44.20
#